data_978b80e338cbed19378cafcb4a7997ec
#
_entry.id   978b80e338cbed19378cafcb4a7997ec
#
_cell.length_a   1.000
_cell.length_b   1.000
_cell.length_c   1.000
_cell.angle_alpha   90.00
_cell.angle_beta   90.00
_cell.angle_gamma   90.00
#
_symmetry.space_group_name_H-M   'P 1'
#
loop_
_entity.id
_entity.type
_entity.pdbx_description
1 polymer ?
#
loop_
_entity_poly.entity_id
_entity_poly.type
_entity_poly.pdbx_seq_one_letter_code
_entity_poly.pdbx_strand_id
1 'polypeptide(L)'
;KGILLVLKTRCKKKKFNNFLNDYVNLTKRYFNFNELKNEHWDEKDIFCCGSDQVWNLDLTNSDEIYFLSFAPKNTTKMSYAASIGKELSDSEKPFFYMKLKEFDFISVREESAKNKFHEIGIECIQNIDPVYLLNKNELEKMSIEIPEEQQPFVLVYLLQKSEKFMKKALDYSK
;
A
#
# COMPACT_ATOMS: atom_id res chain seq x y z
N LYS A 1 20.21 10.64 24.09
CA LYS A 1 19.64 9.63 23.15
C LYS A 1 18.38 10.12 22.41
N GLY A 2 17.51 10.98 23.04
CA GLY A 2 16.27 11.47 22.40
C GLY A 2 16.45 12.40 21.20
N ILE A 3 17.39 13.33 21.27
CA ILE A 3 17.64 14.31 20.19
C ILE A 3 18.12 13.61 18.91
N LEU A 4 18.98 12.58 19.02
CA LEU A 4 19.48 11.85 17.86
C LEU A 4 18.37 11.05 17.15
N LEU A 5 17.41 10.53 17.90
CA LEU A 5 16.26 9.81 17.35
C LEU A 5 15.34 10.77 16.57
N VAL A 6 15.08 11.95 17.10
CA VAL A 6 14.26 12.99 16.44
C VAL A 6 14.91 13.46 15.14
N LEU A 7 16.22 13.67 15.13
CA LEU A 7 16.94 14.06 13.92
C LEU A 7 16.89 12.96 12.83
N LYS A 8 17.12 11.69 13.20
CA LYS A 8 17.00 10.56 12.25
C LYS A 8 15.60 10.45 11.67
N THR A 9 14.56 10.65 12.47
CA THR A 9 13.15 10.60 12.00
C THR A 9 12.85 11.75 11.06
N ARG A 10 13.32 12.97 11.34
CA ARG A 10 13.17 14.13 10.45
C ARG A 10 13.86 13.93 9.11
N CYS A 11 15.08 13.40 9.10
CA CYS A 11 15.79 13.10 7.85
C CYS A 11 15.06 12.06 7.01
N LYS A 12 14.53 10.99 7.61
CA LYS A 12 13.73 9.98 6.92
C LYS A 12 12.47 10.59 6.31
N LYS A 13 11.74 11.40 7.08
CA LYS A 13 10.52 12.08 6.62
C LYS A 13 10.81 13.02 5.45
N LYS A 14 11.93 13.77 5.48
CA LYS A 14 12.33 14.65 4.39
C LYS A 14 12.61 13.86 3.10
N LYS A 15 13.36 12.75 3.20
CA LYS A 15 13.66 11.90 2.03
C LYS A 15 12.38 11.33 1.41
N PHE A 16 11.45 10.85 2.24
CA PHE A 16 10.17 10.33 1.80
C PHE A 16 9.31 11.43 1.13
N ASN A 17 9.23 12.62 1.72
CA ASN A 17 8.50 13.74 1.12
C ASN A 17 9.12 14.18 -0.22
N ASN A 18 10.44 14.19 -0.32
CA ASN A 18 11.10 14.49 -1.60
C ASN A 18 10.71 13.46 -2.66
N PHE A 19 10.77 12.17 -2.33
CA PHE A 19 10.33 11.10 -3.24
C PHE A 19 8.88 11.32 -3.72
N LEU A 20 7.96 11.61 -2.79
CA LEU A 20 6.57 11.89 -3.17
C LEU A 20 6.46 13.08 -4.12
N ASN A 21 7.18 14.18 -3.84
CA ASN A 21 7.15 15.38 -4.67
C ASN A 21 7.76 15.15 -6.06
N ASP A 22 8.79 14.30 -6.15
CA ASP A 22 9.52 14.06 -7.40
C ASP A 22 8.80 13.06 -8.32
N TYR A 23 8.03 12.11 -7.75
CA TYR A 23 7.46 10.99 -8.50
C TYR A 23 5.94 10.89 -8.45
N VAL A 24 5.25 11.62 -7.59
CA VAL A 24 3.80 11.49 -7.40
C VAL A 24 3.11 12.84 -7.56
N ASN A 25 2.12 12.90 -8.44
CA ASN A 25 1.24 14.07 -8.54
C ASN A 25 0.27 14.07 -7.36
N LEU A 26 0.59 14.83 -6.34
CA LEU A 26 -0.23 14.92 -5.14
C LEU A 26 -1.36 15.93 -5.32
N THR A 27 -2.56 15.57 -4.89
CA THR A 27 -3.65 16.53 -4.69
C THR A 27 -3.35 17.43 -3.49
N LYS A 28 -4.22 18.42 -3.25
CA LYS A 28 -4.20 19.13 -1.96
C LYS A 28 -4.44 18.13 -0.81
N ARG A 29 -4.03 18.51 0.38
CA ARG A 29 -4.25 17.67 1.57
C ARG A 29 -5.69 17.83 2.06
N TYR A 30 -6.35 16.71 2.34
CA TYR A 30 -7.64 16.63 3.02
C TYR A 30 -7.42 16.17 4.47
N PHE A 31 -8.18 16.72 5.41
CA PHE A 31 -8.04 16.44 6.83
C PHE A 31 -9.12 15.49 7.37
N ASN A 32 -10.18 15.29 6.61
CA ASN A 32 -11.28 14.39 6.97
C ASN A 32 -12.05 13.93 5.73
N PHE A 33 -12.89 12.91 5.93
CA PHE A 33 -13.70 12.32 4.88
C PHE A 33 -14.66 13.33 4.22
N ASN A 34 -15.23 14.25 4.98
CA ASN A 34 -16.20 15.22 4.46
C ASN A 34 -15.56 16.21 3.50
N GLU A 35 -14.34 16.65 3.77
CA GLU A 35 -13.59 17.52 2.83
C GLU A 35 -13.36 16.82 1.51
N LEU A 36 -12.95 15.54 1.55
CA LEU A 36 -12.71 14.75 0.36
C LEU A 36 -14.01 14.46 -0.42
N LYS A 37 -15.10 14.15 0.29
CA LYS A 37 -16.43 13.90 -0.29
C LYS A 37 -17.04 15.13 -0.95
N ASN A 38 -16.80 16.31 -0.39
CA ASN A 38 -17.33 17.58 -0.91
C ASN A 38 -16.42 18.22 -1.96
N GLU A 39 -15.32 17.56 -2.34
CA GLU A 39 -14.47 18.03 -3.44
C GLU A 39 -15.20 17.91 -4.77
N HIS A 40 -14.84 18.79 -5.69
CA HIS A 40 -15.36 18.73 -7.05
C HIS A 40 -14.53 17.71 -7.86
N TRP A 41 -15.18 16.60 -8.23
CA TRP A 41 -14.62 15.55 -9.07
C TRP A 41 -15.28 15.57 -10.45
N ASP A 42 -14.49 15.36 -11.51
CA ASP A 42 -15.02 15.22 -12.87
C ASP A 42 -15.64 13.83 -13.04
N GLU A 43 -16.70 13.72 -13.83
CA GLU A 43 -17.34 12.44 -14.15
C GLU A 43 -16.40 11.46 -14.89
N LYS A 44 -15.34 11.97 -15.49
CA LYS A 44 -14.31 11.18 -16.18
C LYS A 44 -13.18 10.74 -15.25
N ASP A 45 -13.19 11.16 -13.99
CA ASP A 45 -12.18 10.75 -13.03
C ASP A 45 -12.27 9.24 -12.76
N ILE A 46 -11.11 8.61 -12.68
CA ILE A 46 -10.97 7.21 -12.32
C ILE A 46 -10.32 7.16 -10.93
N PHE A 47 -11.03 6.57 -9.99
CA PHE A 47 -10.52 6.37 -8.64
C PHE A 47 -9.93 4.97 -8.51
N CYS A 48 -8.66 4.89 -8.17
CA CYS A 48 -7.95 3.61 -8.00
C CYS A 48 -7.47 3.46 -6.56
N CYS A 49 -7.85 2.36 -5.92
CA CYS A 49 -7.38 1.96 -4.60
C CYS A 49 -6.38 0.81 -4.72
N GLY A 50 -5.35 0.82 -3.93
CA GLY A 50 -4.41 -0.31 -3.85
C GLY A 50 -2.99 0.18 -3.77
N SER A 51 -1.94 -0.62 -3.75
CA SER A 51 -1.73 -2.07 -3.69
C SER A 51 -1.21 -2.51 -2.31
N ASP A 52 -1.26 -1.67 -1.29
CA ASP A 52 -0.88 -2.05 0.08
C ASP A 52 -2.05 -2.71 0.81
N GLN A 53 -1.89 -3.00 2.10
CA GLN A 53 -2.92 -3.58 2.97
C GLN A 53 -4.06 -2.59 3.27
N VAL A 54 -4.54 -1.90 2.23
CA VAL A 54 -5.58 -0.87 2.31
C VAL A 54 -6.93 -1.44 2.74
N TRP A 55 -7.14 -2.73 2.52
CA TRP A 55 -8.35 -3.45 2.94
C TRP A 55 -8.15 -4.32 4.18
N ASN A 56 -7.04 -4.15 4.89
CA ASN A 56 -6.87 -4.73 6.21
C ASN A 56 -7.61 -3.89 7.26
N LEU A 57 -8.81 -4.33 7.65
CA LEU A 57 -9.69 -3.56 8.54
C LEU A 57 -9.07 -3.28 9.91
N ASP A 58 -8.15 -4.14 10.37
CA ASP A 58 -7.45 -3.94 11.65
C ASP A 58 -6.42 -2.81 11.57
N LEU A 59 -5.81 -2.59 10.40
CA LEU A 59 -4.83 -1.52 10.18
C LEU A 59 -5.48 -0.20 9.80
N THR A 60 -6.53 -0.26 8.97
CA THR A 60 -7.20 0.92 8.43
C THR A 60 -8.37 1.39 9.29
N ASN A 61 -8.69 0.67 10.36
CA ASN A 61 -9.84 0.93 11.23
C ASN A 61 -11.16 1.03 10.43
N SER A 62 -11.29 0.21 9.39
CA SER A 62 -12.43 0.18 8.49
C SER A 62 -12.75 1.53 7.82
N ASP A 63 -11.74 2.39 7.64
CA ASP A 63 -11.93 3.71 7.05
C ASP A 63 -12.45 3.60 5.61
N GLU A 64 -13.58 4.23 5.36
CA GLU A 64 -14.30 4.21 4.09
C GLU A 64 -13.55 4.90 2.93
N ILE A 65 -12.52 5.68 3.22
CA ILE A 65 -11.63 6.29 2.22
C ILE A 65 -11.00 5.20 1.34
N TYR A 66 -10.57 4.11 1.95
CA TYR A 66 -9.94 2.98 1.23
C TYR A 66 -10.92 2.17 0.37
N PHE A 67 -12.22 2.40 0.55
CA PHE A 67 -13.28 1.84 -0.29
C PHE A 67 -13.84 2.85 -1.29
N LEU A 68 -13.17 3.99 -1.47
CA LEU A 68 -13.55 5.04 -2.41
C LEU A 68 -15.00 5.53 -2.21
N SER A 69 -15.50 5.47 -0.96
CA SER A 69 -16.89 5.85 -0.64
C SER A 69 -17.15 7.35 -0.79
N PHE A 70 -16.10 8.16 -0.95
CA PHE A 70 -16.19 9.58 -1.24
C PHE A 70 -16.41 9.87 -2.73
N ALA A 71 -16.03 8.94 -3.63
CA ALA A 71 -16.10 9.15 -5.07
C ALA A 71 -17.56 9.22 -5.54
N PRO A 72 -17.91 10.12 -6.48
CA PRO A 72 -19.25 10.22 -7.05
C PRO A 72 -19.69 8.90 -7.70
N LYS A 73 -21.00 8.65 -7.73
CA LYS A 73 -21.56 7.40 -8.28
C LYS A 73 -21.35 7.20 -9.78
N ASN A 74 -21.16 8.29 -10.51
CA ASN A 74 -20.99 8.29 -11.96
C ASN A 74 -19.50 8.27 -12.38
N THR A 75 -18.58 8.06 -11.44
CA THR A 75 -17.15 7.91 -11.73
C THR A 75 -16.74 6.45 -11.70
N THR A 76 -15.65 6.10 -12.37
CA THR A 76 -15.10 4.73 -12.35
C THR A 76 -14.32 4.46 -11.07
N LYS A 77 -14.69 3.40 -10.35
CA LYS A 77 -14.00 2.93 -9.15
C LYS A 77 -13.30 1.62 -9.41
N MET A 78 -12.00 1.57 -9.13
CA MET A 78 -11.22 0.34 -9.32
C MET A 78 -10.25 0.09 -8.18
N SER A 79 -9.78 -1.15 -8.08
CA SER A 79 -8.61 -1.47 -7.26
C SER A 79 -7.53 -2.13 -8.10
N TYR A 80 -6.27 -1.85 -7.75
CA TYR A 80 -5.13 -2.53 -8.34
C TYR A 80 -4.31 -3.23 -7.26
N ALA A 81 -4.32 -4.58 -7.31
CA ALA A 81 -3.59 -5.44 -6.36
C ALA A 81 -3.81 -5.05 -4.89
N ALA A 82 -5.03 -4.65 -4.52
CA ALA A 82 -5.36 -4.31 -3.14
C ALA A 82 -5.20 -5.53 -2.21
N SER A 83 -4.71 -5.33 -1.00
CA SER A 83 -4.41 -6.41 -0.07
C SER A 83 -5.28 -6.34 1.19
N ILE A 84 -5.77 -7.50 1.63
CA ILE A 84 -6.40 -7.67 2.94
C ILE A 84 -5.35 -7.90 4.02
N GLY A 85 -4.20 -8.51 3.66
CA GLY A 85 -3.07 -8.78 4.55
C GLY A 85 -3.33 -9.79 5.66
N LYS A 86 -4.50 -10.42 5.69
CA LYS A 86 -4.92 -11.45 6.65
C LYS A 86 -6.00 -12.34 6.04
N GLU A 87 -6.38 -13.39 6.73
CA GLU A 87 -7.57 -14.15 6.39
C GLU A 87 -8.86 -13.33 6.62
N LEU A 88 -9.79 -13.40 5.68
CA LEU A 88 -11.10 -12.77 5.80
C LEU A 88 -12.00 -13.57 6.74
N SER A 89 -12.45 -12.97 7.82
CA SER A 89 -13.40 -13.59 8.74
C SER A 89 -14.83 -13.55 8.20
N ASP A 90 -15.67 -14.49 8.65
CA ASP A 90 -17.09 -14.53 8.24
C ASP A 90 -17.87 -13.27 8.66
N SER A 91 -17.50 -12.65 9.77
CA SER A 91 -18.11 -11.40 10.24
C SER A 91 -17.79 -10.19 9.36
N GLU A 92 -16.68 -10.22 8.61
CA GLU A 92 -16.26 -9.15 7.71
C GLU A 92 -16.87 -9.28 6.30
N LYS A 93 -17.32 -10.48 5.91
CA LYS A 93 -17.87 -10.75 4.58
C LYS A 93 -18.99 -9.79 4.15
N PRO A 94 -20.03 -9.51 5.00
CA PRO A 94 -21.09 -8.59 4.61
C PRO A 94 -20.58 -7.16 4.37
N PHE A 95 -19.62 -6.70 5.15
CA PHE A 95 -19.00 -5.39 4.98
C PHE A 95 -18.28 -5.31 3.62
N PHE A 96 -17.42 -6.28 3.31
CA PHE A 96 -16.72 -6.31 2.03
C PHE A 96 -17.68 -6.39 0.85
N TYR A 97 -18.70 -7.23 0.91
CA TYR A 97 -19.72 -7.30 -0.15
C TYR A 97 -20.37 -5.94 -0.39
N MET A 98 -20.83 -5.26 0.67
CA MET A 98 -21.47 -3.96 0.55
C MET A 98 -20.57 -2.88 -0.04
N LYS A 99 -19.27 -2.91 0.26
CA LYS A 99 -18.31 -1.93 -0.25
C LYS A 99 -17.83 -2.24 -1.66
N LEU A 100 -17.49 -3.49 -1.92
CA LEU A 100 -16.86 -3.89 -3.19
C LEU A 100 -17.85 -3.99 -4.35
N LYS A 101 -19.13 -4.22 -4.11
CA LYS A 101 -20.16 -4.22 -5.17
C LYS A 101 -20.31 -2.87 -5.87
N GLU A 102 -19.73 -1.79 -5.31
CA GLU A 102 -19.72 -0.46 -5.91
C GLU A 102 -18.50 -0.20 -6.81
N PHE A 103 -17.59 -1.18 -6.91
CA PHE A 103 -16.43 -1.08 -7.78
C PHE A 103 -16.74 -1.63 -9.17
N ASP A 104 -16.23 -0.98 -10.19
CA ASP A 104 -16.34 -1.42 -11.59
C ASP A 104 -15.30 -2.50 -11.91
N PHE A 105 -14.09 -2.37 -11.33
CA PHE A 105 -12.99 -3.33 -11.53
C PHE A 105 -12.29 -3.60 -10.21
N ILE A 106 -12.13 -4.88 -9.90
CA ILE A 106 -11.47 -5.31 -8.67
C ILE A 106 -10.29 -6.20 -8.98
N SER A 107 -9.10 -5.80 -8.52
CA SER A 107 -7.98 -6.72 -8.44
C SER A 107 -7.35 -6.73 -7.06
N VAL A 108 -6.95 -7.92 -6.63
CA VAL A 108 -6.33 -8.19 -5.33
C VAL A 108 -4.94 -8.76 -5.50
N ARG A 109 -4.11 -8.63 -4.48
CA ARG A 109 -2.74 -9.12 -4.50
C ARG A 109 -2.64 -10.59 -4.13
N GLU A 110 -3.46 -11.06 -3.20
CA GLU A 110 -3.43 -12.43 -2.70
C GLU A 110 -4.52 -13.31 -3.34
N GLU A 111 -4.13 -14.53 -3.69
CA GLU A 111 -5.07 -15.55 -4.19
C GLU A 111 -6.14 -15.90 -3.14
N SER A 112 -5.75 -15.93 -1.86
CA SER A 112 -6.68 -16.16 -0.76
C SER A 112 -7.79 -15.10 -0.71
N ALA A 113 -7.46 -13.83 -0.90
CA ALA A 113 -8.44 -12.74 -0.98
C ALA A 113 -9.38 -12.91 -2.17
N LYS A 114 -8.84 -13.26 -3.36
CA LYS A 114 -9.64 -13.54 -4.56
C LYS A 114 -10.67 -14.62 -4.29
N ASN A 115 -10.23 -15.75 -3.73
CA ASN A 115 -11.11 -16.88 -3.46
C ASN A 115 -12.23 -16.51 -2.48
N LYS A 116 -11.89 -15.76 -1.42
CA LYS A 116 -12.86 -15.30 -0.43
C LYS A 116 -13.87 -14.29 -0.98
N PHE A 117 -13.45 -13.42 -1.90
CA PHE A 117 -14.37 -12.49 -2.55
C PHE A 117 -15.32 -13.22 -3.52
N HIS A 118 -14.84 -14.22 -4.25
CA HIS A 118 -15.71 -15.07 -5.07
C HIS A 118 -16.76 -15.81 -4.21
N GLU A 119 -16.40 -16.33 -3.01
CA GLU A 119 -17.35 -16.95 -2.08
C GLU A 119 -18.53 -16.03 -1.69
N ILE A 120 -18.33 -14.72 -1.71
CA ILE A 120 -19.37 -13.72 -1.39
C ILE A 120 -19.98 -13.06 -2.64
N GLY A 121 -19.70 -13.58 -3.84
CA GLY A 121 -20.28 -13.10 -5.09
C GLY A 121 -19.63 -11.84 -5.65
N ILE A 122 -18.39 -11.53 -5.27
CA ILE A 122 -17.60 -10.44 -5.83
C ILE A 122 -16.59 -11.00 -6.84
N GLU A 123 -16.77 -10.63 -8.10
CA GLU A 123 -15.83 -10.96 -9.17
C GLU A 123 -14.58 -10.10 -9.07
N CYS A 124 -13.41 -10.75 -9.04
CA CYS A 124 -12.12 -10.06 -9.00
C CYS A 124 -11.01 -10.90 -9.63
N ILE A 125 -9.94 -10.25 -10.02
CA ILE A 125 -8.73 -10.90 -10.53
C ILE A 125 -7.57 -10.75 -9.55
N GLN A 126 -6.59 -11.62 -9.67
CA GLN A 126 -5.33 -11.48 -8.94
C GLN A 126 -4.30 -10.77 -9.81
N ASN A 127 -3.65 -9.76 -9.27
CA ASN A 127 -2.54 -9.04 -9.90
C ASN A 127 -1.33 -9.02 -8.97
N ILE A 128 -0.13 -8.92 -9.58
CA ILE A 128 1.12 -8.71 -8.84
C ILE A 128 1.18 -7.28 -8.28
N ASP A 129 1.99 -7.09 -7.25
CA ASP A 129 2.28 -5.76 -6.73
C ASP A 129 2.87 -4.87 -7.85
N PRO A 130 2.41 -3.60 -7.99
CA PRO A 130 2.83 -2.71 -9.08
C PRO A 130 4.34 -2.44 -9.12
N VAL A 131 5.08 -2.65 -8.04
CA VAL A 131 6.55 -2.52 -8.06
C VAL A 131 7.19 -3.47 -9.08
N TYR A 132 6.56 -4.62 -9.34
CA TYR A 132 7.05 -5.60 -10.34
C TYR A 132 6.73 -5.23 -11.80
N LEU A 133 5.96 -4.16 -12.02
CA LEU A 133 5.74 -3.61 -13.37
C LEU A 133 6.92 -2.76 -13.83
N LEU A 134 7.75 -2.30 -12.90
CA LEU A 134 8.95 -1.52 -13.21
C LEU A 134 10.08 -2.43 -13.67
N ASN A 135 10.73 -2.05 -14.76
CA ASN A 135 11.94 -2.73 -15.20
C ASN A 135 13.17 -2.24 -14.43
N LYS A 136 14.29 -2.95 -14.59
CA LYS A 136 15.54 -2.64 -13.89
C LYS A 136 16.01 -1.20 -14.10
N ASN A 137 15.94 -0.68 -15.34
CA ASN A 137 16.41 0.66 -15.65
C ASN A 137 15.54 1.75 -14.98
N GLU A 138 14.24 1.50 -14.84
CA GLU A 138 13.33 2.42 -14.14
C GLU A 138 13.62 2.43 -12.63
N LEU A 139 13.85 1.26 -12.04
CA LEU A 139 14.25 1.15 -10.62
C LEU A 139 15.60 1.81 -10.36
N GLU A 140 16.59 1.63 -11.25
CA GLU A 140 17.90 2.26 -11.14
C GLU A 140 17.82 3.79 -11.16
N LYS A 141 16.97 4.37 -12.01
CA LYS A 141 16.75 5.84 -12.04
C LYS A 141 16.17 6.39 -10.72
N MET A 142 15.43 5.58 -9.99
CA MET A 142 14.84 5.95 -8.70
C MET A 142 15.76 5.63 -7.53
N SER A 143 16.80 4.84 -7.75
CA SER A 143 17.75 4.45 -6.71
C SER A 143 18.65 5.60 -6.33
N ILE A 144 19.08 5.62 -5.06
CA ILE A 144 20.14 6.50 -4.59
C ILE A 144 21.45 5.76 -4.76
N GLU A 145 22.44 6.39 -5.38
CA GLU A 145 23.81 5.84 -5.40
C GLU A 145 24.28 5.61 -3.96
N ILE A 146 24.53 4.36 -3.63
CA ILE A 146 25.19 3.99 -2.38
C ILE A 146 26.68 3.93 -2.71
N PRO A 147 27.56 4.61 -1.94
CA PRO A 147 29.01 4.46 -2.11
C PRO A 147 29.36 2.97 -2.15
N GLU A 148 30.14 2.56 -3.13
CA GLU A 148 30.60 1.17 -3.24
C GLU A 148 31.22 0.74 -1.92
N GLU A 149 30.60 -0.19 -1.24
CA GLU A 149 31.20 -0.83 -0.08
C GLU A 149 32.32 -1.75 -0.56
N GLN A 150 33.53 -1.45 -0.14
CA GLN A 150 34.74 -2.18 -0.58
C GLN A 150 34.81 -3.60 0.01
N GLN A 151 33.92 -3.95 0.90
CA GLN A 151 33.90 -5.24 1.60
C GLN A 151 32.56 -5.96 1.35
N PRO A 152 32.58 -7.29 1.19
CA PRO A 152 31.34 -8.08 1.16
C PRO A 152 30.50 -7.85 2.42
N PHE A 153 29.21 -7.73 2.26
CA PHE A 153 28.28 -7.52 3.38
C PHE A 153 27.07 -8.44 3.31
N VAL A 154 26.44 -8.68 4.46
CA VAL A 154 25.15 -9.37 4.56
C VAL A 154 24.08 -8.35 4.83
N LEU A 155 23.16 -8.14 3.88
CA LEU A 155 21.99 -7.27 4.06
C LEU A 155 20.91 -8.03 4.83
N VAL A 156 20.48 -7.48 5.95
CA VAL A 156 19.39 -8.03 6.78
C VAL A 156 18.21 -7.06 6.78
N TYR A 157 17.08 -7.50 6.22
CA TYR A 157 15.82 -6.76 6.26
C TYR A 157 14.84 -7.46 7.22
N LEU A 158 14.44 -6.79 8.27
CA LEU A 158 13.53 -7.32 9.28
C LEU A 158 12.36 -6.36 9.50
N LEU A 159 11.14 -6.85 9.32
CA LEU A 159 9.92 -6.10 9.69
C LEU A 159 9.71 -6.09 11.21
N GLN A 160 10.12 -7.16 11.89
CA GLN A 160 10.07 -7.29 13.34
C GLN A 160 11.44 -7.70 13.87
N LYS A 161 11.80 -7.17 15.04
CA LYS A 161 13.05 -7.53 15.70
C LYS A 161 13.05 -9.01 16.08
N SER A 162 14.04 -9.76 15.61
CA SER A 162 14.25 -11.17 15.90
C SER A 162 15.71 -11.43 16.29
N GLU A 163 15.97 -11.70 17.56
CA GLU A 163 17.32 -11.99 18.05
C GLU A 163 17.88 -13.28 17.44
N LYS A 164 17.04 -14.29 17.26
CA LYS A 164 17.40 -15.55 16.60
C LYS A 164 17.88 -15.32 15.17
N PHE A 165 17.19 -14.45 14.43
CA PHE A 165 17.53 -14.15 13.04
C PHE A 165 18.82 -13.31 12.96
N MET A 166 18.96 -12.32 13.85
CA MET A 166 20.19 -11.51 13.94
C MET A 166 21.42 -12.36 14.26
N LYS A 167 21.29 -13.33 15.17
CA LYS A 167 22.39 -14.26 15.47
C LYS A 167 22.80 -15.07 14.25
N LYS A 168 21.83 -15.61 13.49
CA LYS A 168 22.11 -16.32 12.24
C LYS A 168 22.81 -15.43 11.20
N ALA A 169 22.35 -14.20 11.03
CA ALA A 169 22.96 -13.26 10.10
C ALA A 169 24.43 -12.95 10.46
N LEU A 170 24.71 -12.76 11.75
CA LEU A 170 26.08 -12.58 12.26
C LEU A 170 26.95 -13.82 12.03
N ASP A 171 26.41 -15.02 12.15
CA ASP A 171 27.16 -16.26 11.88
C ASP A 171 27.50 -16.42 10.40
N TYR A 172 26.62 -15.94 9.48
CA TYR A 172 26.90 -15.91 8.04
C TYR A 172 27.90 -14.81 7.63
N SER A 173 28.07 -13.76 8.42
CA SER A 173 28.98 -12.64 8.11
C SER A 173 30.43 -12.89 8.53
N LYS A 174 30.70 -14.01 9.18
CA LYS A 174 32.07 -14.46 9.58
C LYS A 174 32.71 -15.29 8.47
#